data_b3e0b779477cbb0c9a25298aeb3fd9c4
#
_entry.id   b3e0b779477cbb0c9a25298aeb3fd9c4
#
_cell.length_a   1.000
_cell.length_b   1.000
_cell.length_c   1.000
_cell.angle_alpha   90.00
_cell.angle_beta   90.00
_cell.angle_gamma   90.00
#
_symmetry.space_group_name_H-M   'P 1'
#
loop_
_entity.id
_entity.type
_entity.pdbx_description
1 polymer ?
#
loop_
_entity_poly.entity_id
_entity_poly.type
_entity_poly.pdbx_seq_one_letter_code
_entity_poly.pdbx_strand_id
1 'polypeptide(L)'
;MIADKYSILIFLVTGIVAGSGCTKKTVSNASKDRYEAELSKVRPHYTYVEPVIEKPKETEKKDPPPRYRPSKTEEPLYINKRLEAVLDTMAEQNRAIRYISGFRIQLYVGNTRQDADNAKSFVYQLFPELNPYVSYSQPSYRVKAGDFMYRADAEEYLAQMRQQYPSAVILPERVEIKKGLEIRASADTLK
;
A
#
# COMPACT_ATOMS: atom_id res chain seq x y z
N MET A 1 40.62 37.02 40.75
CA MET A 1 41.02 35.64 40.38
C MET A 1 39.86 34.72 39.93
N ILE A 2 38.58 35.10 40.03
CA ILE A 2 37.45 34.31 39.54
C ILE A 2 36.92 34.80 38.20
N ALA A 3 37.12 36.11 37.88
CA ALA A 3 36.64 36.72 36.65
C ALA A 3 37.40 36.26 35.37
N ASP A 4 38.67 35.90 35.49
CA ASP A 4 39.51 35.52 34.34
C ASP A 4 39.13 34.13 33.77
N LYS A 5 38.64 33.24 34.63
CA LYS A 5 38.24 31.88 34.19
C LYS A 5 36.98 31.86 33.32
N TYR A 6 36.05 32.78 33.59
CA TYR A 6 34.81 32.87 32.80
C TYR A 6 35.04 33.59 31.47
N SER A 7 36.00 34.50 31.39
CA SER A 7 36.36 35.18 30.15
C SER A 7 36.94 34.22 29.12
N ILE A 8 37.77 33.26 29.53
CA ILE A 8 38.34 32.22 28.66
C ILE A 8 37.25 31.26 28.17
N LEU A 9 36.29 30.93 29.04
CA LEU A 9 35.23 30.02 28.73
C LEU A 9 34.21 30.59 27.72
N ILE A 10 33.95 31.92 27.82
CA ILE A 10 33.10 32.65 26.86
C ILE A 10 33.77 32.75 25.50
N PHE A 11 35.10 32.96 25.43
CA PHE A 11 35.81 32.95 24.15
C PHE A 11 35.86 31.57 23.48
N LEU A 12 35.85 30.48 24.25
CA LEU A 12 35.86 29.12 23.72
C LEU A 12 34.50 28.72 23.21
N VAL A 13 33.39 29.20 23.75
CA VAL A 13 32.02 28.96 23.30
C VAL A 13 31.69 29.78 22.05
N THR A 14 32.20 31.01 21.91
CA THR A 14 31.96 31.83 20.70
C THR A 14 32.74 31.32 19.47
N GLY A 15 33.83 30.57 19.65
CA GLY A 15 34.61 29.99 18.53
C GLY A 15 33.97 28.79 17.83
N ILE A 16 33.01 28.13 18.47
CA ILE A 16 32.39 26.87 17.94
C ILE A 16 31.20 27.14 17.03
N VAL A 17 30.61 28.34 17.04
CA VAL A 17 29.37 28.66 16.26
C VAL A 17 29.66 29.06 14.80
N ALA A 18 30.92 29.31 14.42
CA ALA A 18 31.27 29.81 13.08
C ALA A 18 31.59 28.75 12.02
N GLY A 19 31.40 27.45 12.32
CA GLY A 19 31.84 26.32 11.45
C GLY A 19 30.79 25.53 10.73
N SER A 20 29.49 25.83 10.85
CA SER A 20 28.43 25.04 10.17
C SER A 20 27.99 25.68 8.86
N GLY A 21 28.89 25.80 7.90
CA GLY A 21 28.57 26.08 6.51
C GLY A 21 27.96 24.84 5.86
N CYS A 22 26.64 24.70 5.87
CA CYS A 22 25.94 23.73 4.98
C CYS A 22 26.16 24.15 3.54
N THR A 23 27.13 23.55 2.86
CA THR A 23 27.22 23.59 1.41
C THR A 23 26.03 22.85 0.82
N LYS A 24 24.99 23.55 0.39
CA LYS A 24 23.97 23.01 -0.52
C LYS A 24 24.70 22.58 -1.78
N LYS A 25 24.80 21.26 -1.99
CA LYS A 25 25.18 20.71 -3.29
C LYS A 25 24.10 21.12 -4.28
N THR A 26 24.35 22.14 -5.05
CA THR A 26 23.58 22.45 -6.26
C THR A 26 23.84 21.31 -7.22
N VAL A 27 22.87 20.42 -7.36
CA VAL A 27 22.85 19.44 -8.45
C VAL A 27 22.71 20.28 -9.72
N SER A 28 23.78 20.39 -10.47
CA SER A 28 23.78 21.06 -11.76
C SER A 28 22.83 20.34 -12.70
N ASN A 29 21.89 21.06 -13.27
CA ASN A 29 20.92 20.58 -14.28
C ASN A 29 21.57 20.10 -15.60
N ALA A 30 22.89 20.01 -15.67
CA ALA A 30 23.62 19.63 -16.88
C ALA A 30 23.39 18.18 -17.35
N SER A 31 22.84 17.30 -16.49
CA SER A 31 22.56 15.93 -16.87
C SER A 31 21.19 15.71 -17.52
N LYS A 32 20.24 16.63 -17.29
CA LYS A 32 18.87 16.47 -17.78
C LYS A 32 18.77 16.81 -19.29
N ASP A 33 19.46 17.88 -19.70
CA ASP A 33 19.45 18.31 -21.10
C ASP A 33 20.23 17.33 -22.01
N ARG A 34 21.27 16.71 -21.49
CA ARG A 34 22.06 15.71 -22.24
C ARG A 34 21.26 14.42 -22.48
N TYR A 35 20.42 14.03 -21.52
CA TYR A 35 19.60 12.82 -21.62
C TYR A 35 18.44 12.98 -22.62
N GLU A 36 17.79 14.16 -22.64
CA GLU A 36 16.72 14.46 -23.59
C GLU A 36 17.25 14.58 -25.03
N ALA A 37 18.43 15.15 -25.22
CA ALA A 37 19.07 15.26 -26.54
C ALA A 37 19.45 13.90 -27.13
N GLU A 38 19.87 12.94 -26.31
CA GLU A 38 20.20 11.59 -26.78
C GLU A 38 18.96 10.77 -27.10
N LEU A 39 17.89 10.88 -26.30
CA LEU A 39 16.62 10.19 -26.52
C LEU A 39 15.93 10.62 -27.80
N SER A 40 16.06 11.88 -28.20
CA SER A 40 15.47 12.37 -29.46
C SER A 40 16.17 11.79 -30.69
N LYS A 41 17.47 11.46 -30.60
CA LYS A 41 18.24 10.84 -31.67
C LYS A 41 18.00 9.34 -31.82
N VAL A 42 17.58 8.68 -30.74
CA VAL A 42 17.37 7.21 -30.70
C VAL A 42 15.93 6.83 -31.00
N ARG A 43 14.98 7.77 -30.94
CA ARG A 43 13.60 7.50 -31.32
C ARG A 43 13.52 7.21 -32.81
N PRO A 44 13.09 6.02 -33.24
CA PRO A 44 12.83 5.75 -34.64
C PRO A 44 11.73 6.69 -35.12
N HIS A 45 12.05 7.54 -36.07
CA HIS A 45 11.05 8.37 -36.76
C HIS A 45 10.21 7.45 -37.65
N TYR A 46 9.00 7.14 -37.18
CA TYR A 46 8.06 6.40 -37.99
C TYR A 46 7.41 7.39 -38.98
N THR A 47 7.82 7.32 -40.25
CA THR A 47 7.15 8.05 -41.31
C THR A 47 5.91 7.25 -41.70
N TYR A 48 4.74 7.74 -41.32
CA TYR A 48 3.48 7.15 -41.78
C TYR A 48 3.36 7.41 -43.28
N VAL A 49 3.47 6.35 -44.06
CA VAL A 49 3.16 6.36 -45.47
C VAL A 49 1.68 6.01 -45.61
N GLU A 50 0.89 6.99 -45.98
CA GLU A 50 -0.54 6.79 -46.22
C GLU A 50 -0.70 5.79 -47.36
N PRO A 51 -1.37 4.65 -47.16
CA PRO A 51 -1.59 3.70 -48.26
C PRO A 51 -2.43 4.40 -49.34
N VAL A 52 -1.86 4.51 -50.57
CA VAL A 52 -2.58 4.98 -51.75
C VAL A 52 -3.70 3.97 -52.03
N ILE A 53 -4.91 4.33 -51.62
CA ILE A 53 -6.10 3.56 -51.96
C ILE A 53 -6.40 3.84 -53.44
N GLU A 54 -5.88 3.00 -54.33
CA GLU A 54 -6.34 2.98 -55.70
C GLU A 54 -7.84 2.65 -55.68
N LYS A 55 -8.66 3.60 -56.17
CA LYS A 55 -10.10 3.38 -56.35
C LYS A 55 -10.28 2.16 -57.24
N PRO A 56 -10.96 1.09 -56.79
CA PRO A 56 -11.26 -0.04 -57.66
C PRO A 56 -12.11 0.43 -58.82
N LYS A 57 -11.71 0.14 -60.04
CA LYS A 57 -12.53 0.23 -61.25
C LYS A 57 -13.80 -0.56 -61.03
N GLU A 58 -14.90 0.13 -61.22
CA GLU A 58 -16.24 -0.41 -61.24
C GLU A 58 -16.33 -1.54 -62.28
N THR A 59 -16.31 -2.76 -61.83
CA THR A 59 -16.56 -3.97 -62.65
C THR A 59 -17.36 -4.95 -61.82
N GLU A 60 -18.57 -5.17 -62.33
CA GLU A 60 -19.45 -6.31 -62.10
C GLU A 60 -20.00 -6.54 -60.70
N LYS A 61 -21.33 -6.50 -60.66
CA LYS A 61 -22.17 -7.06 -59.60
C LYS A 61 -21.79 -8.51 -59.33
N LYS A 62 -20.89 -8.72 -58.38
CA LYS A 62 -20.76 -9.97 -57.67
C LYS A 62 -21.71 -9.93 -56.49
N ASP A 63 -22.51 -10.96 -56.35
CA ASP A 63 -23.40 -11.20 -55.23
C ASP A 63 -22.68 -10.86 -53.90
N PRO A 64 -23.37 -10.22 -52.95
CA PRO A 64 -22.77 -9.88 -51.67
C PRO A 64 -22.22 -11.17 -51.05
N PRO A 65 -21.01 -11.14 -50.48
CA PRO A 65 -20.44 -12.31 -49.82
C PRO A 65 -21.45 -12.82 -48.81
N PRO A 66 -21.60 -14.15 -48.65
CA PRO A 66 -22.58 -14.73 -47.75
C PRO A 66 -22.41 -14.09 -46.42
N ARG A 67 -23.44 -13.36 -45.95
CA ARG A 67 -23.46 -12.80 -44.61
C ARG A 67 -23.20 -13.97 -43.68
N TYR A 68 -22.08 -13.96 -42.96
CA TYR A 68 -21.81 -14.89 -41.89
C TYR A 68 -23.01 -14.85 -40.95
N ARG A 69 -23.91 -15.78 -41.12
CA ARG A 69 -24.93 -16.08 -40.13
C ARG A 69 -24.19 -16.88 -39.08
N PRO A 70 -24.04 -16.37 -37.84
CA PRO A 70 -23.51 -17.19 -36.80
C PRO A 70 -24.41 -18.46 -36.76
N SER A 71 -23.84 -19.60 -37.03
CA SER A 71 -24.58 -20.86 -36.95
C SER A 71 -25.10 -20.93 -35.51
N LYS A 72 -26.41 -21.10 -35.39
CA LYS A 72 -27.04 -21.41 -34.11
C LYS A 72 -26.29 -22.63 -33.55
N THR A 73 -25.75 -22.45 -32.35
CA THR A 73 -25.10 -23.51 -31.60
C THR A 73 -23.60 -23.65 -31.96
N GLU A 74 -22.82 -22.59 -31.76
CA GLU A 74 -21.46 -22.83 -31.29
C GLU A 74 -21.61 -23.30 -29.85
N GLU A 75 -21.40 -24.59 -29.61
CA GLU A 75 -21.19 -25.12 -28.27
C GLU A 75 -20.10 -24.22 -27.63
N PRO A 76 -20.33 -23.71 -26.39
CA PRO A 76 -19.36 -22.83 -25.76
C PRO A 76 -18.01 -23.52 -25.85
N LEU A 77 -17.06 -22.83 -26.51
CA LEU A 77 -15.70 -23.32 -26.78
C LEU A 77 -15.22 -24.10 -25.55
N TYR A 78 -14.79 -25.32 -25.73
CA TYR A 78 -14.42 -26.29 -24.68
C TYR A 78 -13.43 -25.70 -23.63
N ILE A 79 -12.78 -24.61 -23.98
CA ILE A 79 -11.94 -23.78 -23.13
C ILE A 79 -12.68 -23.21 -21.93
N ASN A 80 -13.95 -22.82 -22.04
CA ASN A 80 -14.71 -22.22 -20.94
C ASN A 80 -14.98 -23.25 -19.83
N LYS A 81 -15.35 -24.47 -20.18
CA LYS A 81 -15.55 -25.55 -19.19
C LYS A 81 -14.26 -25.86 -18.42
N ARG A 82 -13.12 -25.85 -19.12
CA ARG A 82 -11.81 -26.07 -18.47
C ARG A 82 -11.44 -24.92 -17.57
N LEU A 83 -11.72 -23.69 -17.98
CA LEU A 83 -11.49 -22.48 -17.17
C LEU A 83 -12.37 -22.49 -15.92
N GLU A 84 -13.67 -22.78 -16.05
CA GLU A 84 -14.61 -22.91 -14.92
C GLU A 84 -14.13 -23.94 -13.91
N ALA A 85 -13.73 -25.13 -14.35
CA ALA A 85 -13.22 -26.18 -13.48
C ALA A 85 -11.95 -25.73 -12.71
N VAL A 86 -11.06 -24.97 -13.35
CA VAL A 86 -9.87 -24.42 -12.69
C VAL A 86 -10.27 -23.35 -11.68
N LEU A 87 -11.18 -22.45 -12.03
CA LEU A 87 -11.68 -21.41 -11.13
C LEU A 87 -12.37 -21.99 -9.91
N ASP A 88 -13.19 -23.04 -10.08
CA ASP A 88 -13.86 -23.75 -8.99
C ASP A 88 -12.82 -24.38 -8.04
N THR A 89 -11.81 -25.04 -8.59
CA THR A 89 -10.72 -25.62 -7.79
C THR A 89 -9.97 -24.56 -7.00
N MET A 90 -9.67 -23.43 -7.63
CA MET A 90 -9.03 -22.28 -6.96
C MET A 90 -9.92 -21.68 -5.87
N ALA A 91 -11.22 -21.58 -6.13
CA ALA A 91 -12.18 -21.06 -5.15
C ALA A 91 -12.27 -21.97 -3.92
N GLU A 92 -12.29 -23.29 -4.10
CA GLU A 92 -12.28 -24.24 -2.99
C GLU A 92 -10.99 -24.18 -2.17
N GLN A 93 -9.83 -24.11 -2.84
CA GLN A 93 -8.55 -23.95 -2.16
C GLN A 93 -8.51 -22.65 -1.36
N ASN A 94 -8.99 -21.54 -1.93
CA ASN A 94 -9.02 -20.25 -1.26
C ASN A 94 -9.95 -20.21 -0.06
N ARG A 95 -11.08 -20.94 -0.09
CA ARG A 95 -12.00 -21.08 1.06
C ARG A 95 -11.35 -21.73 2.26
N ALA A 96 -10.34 -22.58 2.07
CA ALA A 96 -9.59 -23.22 3.14
C ALA A 96 -8.62 -22.26 3.84
N ILE A 97 -8.24 -21.14 3.20
CA ILE A 97 -7.33 -20.14 3.73
C ILE A 97 -8.08 -19.22 4.70
N ARG A 98 -7.80 -19.37 6.00
CA ARG A 98 -8.42 -18.54 7.05
C ARG A 98 -7.56 -17.36 7.47
N TYR A 99 -6.25 -17.45 7.30
CA TYR A 99 -5.27 -16.50 7.79
C TYR A 99 -4.32 -16.08 6.68
N ILE A 100 -3.99 -14.79 6.65
CA ILE A 100 -3.00 -14.20 5.73
C ILE A 100 -1.98 -13.36 6.52
N SER A 101 -0.90 -13.00 5.87
CA SER A 101 0.01 -11.97 6.37
C SER A 101 -0.67 -10.62 6.28
N GLY A 102 -0.76 -9.93 7.40
CA GLY A 102 -1.41 -8.62 7.52
C GLY A 102 -0.76 -7.80 8.62
N PHE A 103 -1.54 -6.93 9.26
CA PHE A 103 -1.06 -5.98 10.24
C PHE A 103 -1.99 -5.91 11.45
N ARG A 104 -1.39 -5.70 12.63
CA ARG A 104 -2.11 -5.38 13.88
C ARG A 104 -1.51 -4.16 14.53
N ILE A 105 -2.32 -3.38 15.22
CA ILE A 105 -1.87 -2.25 16.01
C ILE A 105 -1.58 -2.74 17.44
N GLN A 106 -0.34 -2.59 17.87
CA GLN A 106 0.04 -2.84 19.26
C GLN A 106 -0.08 -1.55 20.05
N LEU A 107 -1.01 -1.50 21.00
CA LEU A 107 -1.30 -0.32 21.83
C LEU A 107 -0.43 -0.27 23.06
N TYR A 108 -0.28 -1.41 23.74
CA TYR A 108 0.37 -1.46 25.04
C TYR A 108 1.34 -2.62 25.16
N VAL A 109 2.47 -2.35 25.79
CA VAL A 109 3.42 -3.35 26.25
C VAL A 109 3.90 -2.92 27.64
N GLY A 110 3.69 -3.74 28.64
CA GLY A 110 4.12 -3.45 30.01
C GLY A 110 3.86 -4.61 30.96
N ASN A 111 4.25 -4.45 32.20
CA ASN A 111 4.20 -5.50 33.21
C ASN A 111 2.89 -5.48 34.00
N THR A 112 2.07 -4.44 33.85
CA THR A 112 0.86 -4.21 34.63
C THR A 112 -0.35 -4.76 33.88
N ARG A 113 -1.04 -5.72 34.50
CA ARG A 113 -2.28 -6.29 33.94
C ARG A 113 -3.39 -5.26 33.85
N GLN A 114 -3.50 -4.38 34.87
CA GLN A 114 -4.54 -3.35 34.91
C GLN A 114 -4.47 -2.42 33.69
N ASP A 115 -3.27 -1.98 33.29
CA ASP A 115 -3.09 -1.11 32.12
C ASP A 115 -3.40 -1.84 30.83
N ALA A 116 -3.11 -3.14 30.74
CA ALA A 116 -3.50 -3.96 29.61
C ALA A 116 -5.03 -4.09 29.50
N ASP A 117 -5.73 -4.28 30.62
CA ASP A 117 -7.20 -4.33 30.66
C ASP A 117 -7.82 -2.97 30.33
N ASN A 118 -7.20 -1.87 30.76
CA ASN A 118 -7.61 -0.50 30.39
C ASN A 118 -7.45 -0.26 28.87
N ALA A 119 -6.32 -0.67 28.29
CA ALA A 119 -6.08 -0.55 26.85
C ALA A 119 -7.07 -1.39 26.02
N LYS A 120 -7.41 -2.60 26.52
CA LYS A 120 -8.42 -3.44 25.90
C LYS A 120 -9.81 -2.77 25.93
N SER A 121 -10.19 -2.23 27.08
CA SER A 121 -11.48 -1.54 27.27
C SER A 121 -11.60 -0.30 26.39
N PHE A 122 -10.51 0.45 26.25
CA PHE A 122 -10.42 1.61 25.33
C PHE A 122 -10.75 1.22 23.90
N VAL A 123 -10.17 0.11 23.39
CA VAL A 123 -10.45 -0.36 22.03
C VAL A 123 -11.93 -0.73 21.88
N TYR A 124 -12.51 -1.46 22.81
CA TYR A 124 -13.91 -1.85 22.74
C TYR A 124 -14.90 -0.66 22.76
N GLN A 125 -14.53 0.42 23.47
CA GLN A 125 -15.39 1.60 23.58
C GLN A 125 -15.37 2.49 22.34
N LEU A 126 -14.18 2.69 21.76
CA LEU A 126 -14.01 3.61 20.64
C LEU A 126 -14.03 2.94 19.27
N PHE A 127 -13.64 1.66 19.20
CA PHE A 127 -13.49 0.90 17.97
C PHE A 127 -14.10 -0.50 18.15
N PRO A 128 -15.42 -0.62 18.27
CA PRO A 128 -16.10 -1.90 18.54
C PRO A 128 -15.87 -2.93 17.44
N GLU A 129 -15.56 -2.48 16.21
CA GLU A 129 -15.21 -3.33 15.07
C GLU A 129 -13.82 -3.96 15.21
N LEU A 130 -12.93 -3.37 16.01
CA LEU A 130 -11.60 -3.90 16.22
C LEU A 130 -11.59 -4.88 17.40
N ASN A 131 -11.19 -6.11 17.15
CA ASN A 131 -11.06 -7.10 18.21
C ASN A 131 -9.71 -6.91 18.93
N PRO A 132 -9.70 -6.54 20.24
CA PRO A 132 -8.46 -6.46 20.99
C PRO A 132 -8.02 -7.85 21.49
N TYR A 133 -6.73 -8.13 21.30
CA TYR A 133 -6.04 -9.35 21.74
C TYR A 133 -5.07 -9.00 22.85
N VAL A 134 -5.28 -9.61 24.02
CA VAL A 134 -4.33 -9.52 25.15
C VAL A 134 -3.51 -10.80 25.20
N SER A 135 -2.21 -10.65 25.14
CA SER A 135 -1.26 -11.76 25.31
C SER A 135 -0.31 -11.48 26.46
N TYR A 136 -0.04 -12.52 27.26
CA TYR A 136 0.98 -12.46 28.29
C TYR A 136 2.18 -13.29 27.86
N SER A 137 3.33 -12.65 27.81
CA SER A 137 4.62 -13.30 27.58
C SER A 137 5.56 -12.80 28.66
N GLN A 138 5.79 -13.64 29.67
CA GLN A 138 6.53 -13.27 30.88
C GLN A 138 7.81 -12.48 30.57
N PRO A 139 8.02 -11.29 31.16
CA PRO A 139 7.23 -10.69 32.24
C PRO A 139 6.15 -9.69 31.75
N SER A 140 5.86 -9.57 30.44
CA SER A 140 5.10 -8.46 29.86
C SER A 140 3.75 -8.86 29.30
N TYR A 141 2.75 -8.01 29.53
CA TYR A 141 1.46 -7.99 28.82
C TYR A 141 1.59 -7.20 27.52
N ARG A 142 0.95 -7.70 26.46
CA ARG A 142 0.87 -7.01 25.17
C ARG A 142 -0.59 -6.95 24.73
N VAL A 143 -1.03 -5.75 24.36
CA VAL A 143 -2.37 -5.52 23.82
C VAL A 143 -2.23 -5.13 22.37
N LYS A 144 -2.88 -5.90 21.50
CA LYS A 144 -2.92 -5.68 20.06
C LYS A 144 -4.38 -5.57 19.63
N ALA A 145 -4.67 -4.80 18.60
CA ALA A 145 -6.01 -4.61 18.08
C ALA A 145 -6.05 -4.62 16.54
N GLY A 146 -7.18 -5.08 16.03
CA GLY A 146 -7.50 -5.12 14.62
C GLY A 146 -6.80 -6.24 13.85
N ASP A 147 -7.48 -6.70 12.83
CA ASP A 147 -6.97 -7.66 11.85
C ASP A 147 -6.97 -6.96 10.48
N PHE A 148 -5.92 -6.18 10.18
CA PHE A 148 -5.83 -5.38 8.97
C PHE A 148 -5.12 -6.14 7.86
N MET A 149 -5.73 -6.22 6.68
CA MET A 149 -5.09 -6.81 5.51
C MET A 149 -4.08 -5.85 4.87
N TYR A 150 -4.34 -4.55 4.93
CA TYR A 150 -3.50 -3.51 4.37
C TYR A 150 -2.99 -2.58 5.47
N ARG A 151 -1.76 -2.10 5.29
CA ARG A 151 -1.13 -1.18 6.23
C ARG A 151 -1.82 0.18 6.27
N ALA A 152 -2.33 0.64 5.13
CA ALA A 152 -3.02 1.92 5.03
C ALA A 152 -4.26 1.97 5.93
N ASP A 153 -5.05 0.89 5.95
CA ASP A 153 -6.22 0.78 6.82
C ASP A 153 -5.83 0.87 8.30
N ALA A 154 -4.73 0.22 8.69
CA ALA A 154 -4.21 0.28 10.05
C ALA A 154 -3.68 1.69 10.43
N GLU A 155 -3.15 2.45 9.48
CA GLU A 155 -2.63 3.80 9.73
C GLU A 155 -3.74 4.81 10.09
N GLU A 156 -4.92 4.68 9.50
CA GLU A 156 -6.09 5.51 9.83
C GLU A 156 -6.50 5.34 11.31
N TYR A 157 -6.61 4.11 11.77
CA TYR A 157 -6.94 3.81 13.17
C TYR A 157 -5.78 4.16 14.12
N LEU A 158 -4.55 3.92 13.70
CA LEU A 158 -3.37 4.26 14.49
C LEU A 158 -3.29 5.76 14.83
N ALA A 159 -3.63 6.62 13.87
CA ALA A 159 -3.62 8.08 14.09
C ALA A 159 -4.58 8.49 15.22
N GLN A 160 -5.74 7.86 15.31
CA GLN A 160 -6.72 8.10 16.39
C GLN A 160 -6.26 7.49 17.71
N MET A 161 -5.75 6.25 17.70
CA MET A 161 -5.29 5.55 18.91
C MET A 161 -4.09 6.23 19.57
N ARG A 162 -3.21 6.87 18.79
CA ARG A 162 -2.05 7.61 19.31
C ARG A 162 -2.39 8.82 20.18
N GLN A 163 -3.59 9.32 20.10
CA GLN A 163 -4.05 10.40 20.99
C GLN A 163 -4.03 9.96 22.46
N GLN A 164 -4.40 8.70 22.74
CA GLN A 164 -4.41 8.11 24.07
C GLN A 164 -3.19 7.23 24.35
N TYR A 165 -2.70 6.55 23.31
CA TYR A 165 -1.55 5.65 23.39
C TYR A 165 -0.44 6.06 22.41
N PRO A 166 0.39 7.05 22.76
CA PRO A 166 1.44 7.57 21.87
C PRO A 166 2.46 6.52 21.42
N SER A 167 2.64 5.46 22.23
CA SER A 167 3.55 4.33 21.95
C SER A 167 2.96 3.30 20.99
N ALA A 168 1.72 3.51 20.49
CA ALA A 168 1.08 2.57 19.58
C ALA A 168 1.83 2.46 18.25
N VAL A 169 2.02 1.21 17.79
CA VAL A 169 2.76 0.88 16.56
C VAL A 169 2.06 -0.21 15.77
N ILE A 170 2.24 -0.16 14.45
CA ILE A 170 1.75 -1.21 13.55
C ILE A 170 2.82 -2.30 13.46
N LEU A 171 2.41 -3.55 13.65
CA LEU A 171 3.27 -4.72 13.53
C LEU A 171 2.74 -5.65 12.43
N PRO A 172 3.62 -6.22 11.60
CA PRO A 172 3.24 -7.28 10.70
C PRO A 172 2.93 -8.54 11.51
N GLU A 173 1.77 -9.13 11.26
CA GLU A 173 1.32 -10.33 11.96
C GLU A 173 0.35 -11.13 11.08
N ARG A 174 0.14 -12.38 11.45
CA ARG A 174 -0.86 -13.21 10.79
C ARG A 174 -2.25 -12.84 11.28
N VAL A 175 -3.13 -12.45 10.35
CA VAL A 175 -4.48 -11.93 10.63
C VAL A 175 -5.56 -12.85 10.05
N GLU A 176 -6.74 -12.81 10.65
CA GLU A 176 -7.89 -13.57 10.19
C GLU A 176 -8.62 -12.80 9.07
N ILE A 177 -8.77 -13.43 7.88
CA ILE A 177 -9.38 -12.82 6.71
C ILE A 177 -10.79 -12.31 7.00
N LYS A 178 -11.61 -13.13 7.67
CA LYS A 178 -13.00 -12.79 7.98
C LYS A 178 -13.11 -11.48 8.75
N LYS A 179 -12.32 -11.34 9.82
CA LYS A 179 -12.30 -10.13 10.64
C LYS A 179 -11.74 -8.92 9.89
N GLY A 180 -10.72 -9.12 9.05
CA GLY A 180 -10.19 -8.05 8.22
C GLY A 180 -11.19 -7.52 7.18
N LEU A 181 -12.02 -8.38 6.63
CA LEU A 181 -13.11 -7.98 5.74
C LEU A 181 -14.23 -7.24 6.49
N GLU A 182 -14.56 -7.65 7.71
CA GLU A 182 -15.55 -6.96 8.57
C GLU A 182 -15.11 -5.53 8.89
N ILE A 183 -13.83 -5.34 9.28
CA ILE A 183 -13.26 -4.00 9.54
C ILE A 183 -13.34 -3.12 8.30
N ARG A 184 -12.99 -3.66 7.13
CA ARG A 184 -13.03 -2.90 5.88
C ARG A 184 -14.45 -2.52 5.48
N ALA A 185 -15.42 -3.43 5.63
CA ALA A 185 -16.81 -3.15 5.34
C ALA A 185 -17.38 -2.04 6.24
N SER A 186 -17.01 -2.00 7.53
CA SER A 186 -17.40 -0.94 8.45
C SER A 186 -16.75 0.41 8.10
N ALA A 187 -15.49 0.43 7.70
CA ALA A 187 -14.80 1.65 7.28
C ALA A 187 -15.41 2.27 6.00
N ASP A 188 -15.83 1.45 5.04
CA ASP A 188 -16.48 1.92 3.81
C ASP A 188 -17.91 2.48 4.06
N THR A 189 -18.58 2.07 5.13
CA THR A 189 -19.91 2.55 5.50
C THR A 189 -19.87 3.92 6.19
N LEU A 190 -18.72 4.32 6.73
CA LEU A 190 -18.52 5.59 7.46
C LEU A 190 -18.05 6.75 6.58
N LYS A 191 -17.78 6.52 5.30
CA LYS A 191 -17.40 7.53 4.28
C LYS A 191 -18.62 7.97 3.49
#